data_207b705802e6e34e0b27cc114c86e1b0
#
_entry.id   207b705802e6e34e0b27cc114c86e1b0
#
_cell.length_a   1.000
_cell.length_b   1.000
_cell.length_c   1.000
_cell.angle_alpha   90.00
_cell.angle_beta   90.00
_cell.angle_gamma   90.00
#
_symmetry.space_group_name_H-M   'P 1'
#
loop_
_entity.id
_entity.type
_entity.pdbx_description
1 polymer ?
#
loop_
_entity_poly.entity_id
_entity_poly.type
_entity_poly.pdbx_seq_one_letter_code
_entity_poly.pdbx_strand_id
1 'polypeptide(L)'
;MRLKNTLEYLALWEQLNNPAFKGVEFDPLLKDAGSNAFTMGPTRWAELTGAIGVITKNGAGGGTYAQRDIAFKFASWVSVEFELYLIKEFQRLKEEEQKLLGWTAKRELAKINYHIHTDAIKQNLIPQELSTAQISIIYASEADVLNVALFGITAKQWREANPGLKGNIRDYTGINQLICLANMENLNAVFIHEKKPQTERLIQLNQIAIGQMKVLQEVENKKLLK
;
A
#
# COMPACT_ATOMS: atom_id res chain seq x y z
N MET A 1 -36.69 14.94 -6.59
CA MET A 1 -35.36 15.31 -7.15
C MET A 1 -35.57 16.54 -8.04
N ARG A 2 -35.05 17.69 -7.62
CA ARG A 2 -35.21 18.97 -8.36
C ARG A 2 -33.89 19.49 -8.91
N LEU A 3 -32.78 19.22 -8.23
CA LEU A 3 -31.47 19.75 -8.56
C LEU A 3 -30.88 19.04 -9.76
N LYS A 4 -30.33 19.79 -10.70
CA LYS A 4 -29.61 19.30 -11.88
C LYS A 4 -28.50 18.31 -11.50
N ASN A 5 -27.66 18.69 -10.54
CA ASN A 5 -26.57 17.86 -10.03
C ASN A 5 -27.06 16.47 -9.50
N THR A 6 -28.26 16.41 -8.88
CA THR A 6 -28.82 15.14 -8.41
C THR A 6 -29.16 14.21 -9.57
N LEU A 7 -29.75 14.76 -10.64
CA LEU A 7 -30.11 13.99 -11.82
C LEU A 7 -28.87 13.55 -12.61
N GLU A 8 -27.88 14.43 -12.73
CA GLU A 8 -26.59 14.10 -13.36
C GLU A 8 -25.87 12.97 -12.62
N TYR A 9 -25.88 12.99 -11.28
CA TYR A 9 -25.30 11.91 -10.49
C TYR A 9 -26.03 10.58 -10.70
N LEU A 10 -27.37 10.60 -10.67
CA LEU A 10 -28.18 9.40 -10.92
C LEU A 10 -27.95 8.85 -12.33
N ALA A 11 -27.92 9.70 -13.34
CA ALA A 11 -27.65 9.28 -14.71
C ALA A 11 -26.27 8.67 -14.88
N LEU A 12 -25.24 9.30 -14.30
CA LEU A 12 -23.89 8.76 -14.33
C LEU A 12 -23.82 7.37 -13.64
N TRP A 13 -24.48 7.22 -12.48
CA TRP A 13 -24.54 5.94 -11.80
C TRP A 13 -25.20 4.86 -12.66
N GLU A 14 -26.34 5.20 -13.30
CA GLU A 14 -27.06 4.29 -14.21
C GLU A 14 -26.21 3.91 -15.43
N GLN A 15 -25.53 4.87 -16.05
CA GLN A 15 -24.64 4.61 -17.19
C GLN A 15 -23.53 3.61 -16.85
N LEU A 16 -23.00 3.67 -15.64
CA LEU A 16 -21.94 2.77 -15.18
C LEU A 16 -22.43 1.38 -14.77
N ASN A 17 -23.71 1.25 -14.32
CA ASN A 17 -24.19 0.04 -13.65
C ASN A 17 -25.41 -0.60 -14.35
N ASN A 18 -26.03 0.07 -15.34
CA ASN A 18 -27.25 -0.38 -15.99
C ASN A 18 -27.13 -0.31 -17.52
N PRO A 19 -26.83 -1.44 -18.19
CA PRO A 19 -26.71 -1.47 -19.64
C PRO A 19 -27.99 -1.11 -20.40
N ALA A 20 -29.16 -1.19 -19.73
CA ALA A 20 -30.47 -0.87 -20.34
C ALA A 20 -30.89 0.59 -20.11
N PHE A 21 -30.03 1.42 -19.50
CA PHE A 21 -30.33 2.81 -19.23
C PHE A 21 -30.49 3.63 -20.51
N LYS A 22 -31.61 4.33 -20.60
CA LYS A 22 -31.96 5.15 -21.78
C LYS A 22 -31.41 6.57 -21.63
N GLY A 23 -30.12 6.74 -21.83
CA GLY A 23 -29.42 8.02 -21.64
C GLY A 23 -29.90 9.14 -22.56
N VAL A 24 -30.35 8.82 -23.78
CA VAL A 24 -30.84 9.81 -24.78
C VAL A 24 -32.15 10.51 -24.34
N GLU A 25 -32.99 9.82 -23.58
CA GLU A 25 -34.25 10.39 -23.05
C GLU A 25 -34.00 11.30 -21.82
N PHE A 26 -32.77 11.34 -21.32
CA PHE A 26 -32.38 12.12 -20.17
C PHE A 26 -32.00 13.60 -20.48
N ASP A 27 -31.49 13.87 -21.69
CA ASP A 27 -31.03 15.21 -22.06
C ASP A 27 -32.12 16.30 -21.99
N PRO A 28 -33.39 16.05 -22.43
CA PRO A 28 -34.46 17.01 -22.25
C PRO A 28 -34.78 17.32 -20.77
N LEU A 29 -34.68 16.30 -19.90
CA LEU A 29 -34.94 16.44 -18.48
C LEU A 29 -33.89 17.32 -17.77
N LEU A 30 -32.64 17.29 -18.23
CA LEU A 30 -31.58 18.15 -17.71
C LEU A 30 -31.79 19.63 -18.02
N LYS A 31 -32.41 19.96 -19.14
CA LYS A 31 -32.69 21.35 -19.50
C LYS A 31 -33.72 22.02 -18.57
N ASP A 32 -34.69 21.25 -18.10
CA ASP A 32 -35.71 21.68 -17.19
C ASP A 32 -35.32 21.57 -15.72
N ALA A 33 -34.31 20.76 -15.41
CA ALA A 33 -33.80 20.53 -14.06
C ALA A 33 -33.27 21.82 -13.42
N GLY A 34 -33.69 22.11 -12.19
CA GLY A 34 -33.35 23.31 -11.47
C GLY A 34 -34.33 24.44 -11.60
N SER A 35 -35.31 24.37 -12.55
CA SER A 35 -36.41 25.34 -12.58
C SER A 35 -37.39 25.12 -11.42
N ASN A 36 -38.09 26.16 -11.00
CA ASN A 36 -39.07 26.09 -9.90
C ASN A 36 -40.26 25.17 -10.21
N ALA A 37 -40.57 24.97 -11.49
CA ALA A 37 -41.66 24.09 -11.97
C ALA A 37 -41.23 22.64 -12.10
N PHE A 38 -39.94 22.35 -12.14
CA PHE A 38 -39.43 20.97 -12.35
C PHE A 38 -39.54 20.16 -11.08
N THR A 39 -40.18 19.01 -11.19
CA THR A 39 -40.21 17.99 -10.13
C THR A 39 -40.11 16.58 -10.75
N MET A 40 -39.08 15.82 -10.36
CA MET A 40 -38.87 14.44 -10.77
C MET A 40 -39.00 13.54 -9.54
N GLY A 41 -40.01 12.64 -9.55
CA GLY A 41 -40.13 11.59 -8.55
C GLY A 41 -39.30 10.35 -8.94
N PRO A 42 -38.91 9.52 -7.95
CA PRO A 42 -38.16 8.29 -8.24
C PRO A 42 -38.88 7.31 -9.18
N THR A 43 -40.19 7.15 -9.03
CA THR A 43 -41.00 6.29 -9.90
C THR A 43 -40.96 6.78 -11.35
N ARG A 44 -41.25 8.09 -11.56
CA ARG A 44 -41.22 8.68 -12.91
C ARG A 44 -39.82 8.64 -13.51
N TRP A 45 -38.77 8.79 -12.72
CA TRP A 45 -37.40 8.61 -13.15
C TRP A 45 -37.16 7.21 -13.71
N ALA A 46 -37.53 6.16 -12.95
CA ALA A 46 -37.38 4.77 -13.37
C ALA A 46 -38.18 4.44 -14.64
N GLU A 47 -39.44 4.94 -14.73
CA GLU A 47 -40.33 4.72 -15.89
C GLU A 47 -39.75 5.34 -17.18
N LEU A 48 -39.22 6.57 -17.09
CA LEU A 48 -38.71 7.28 -18.28
C LEU A 48 -37.35 6.74 -18.73
N THR A 49 -36.48 6.41 -17.83
CA THR A 49 -35.08 6.12 -18.16
C THR A 49 -34.70 4.64 -18.05
N GLY A 50 -35.60 3.80 -17.54
CA GLY A 50 -35.28 2.40 -17.22
C GLY A 50 -34.29 2.25 -16.06
N ALA A 51 -34.22 3.25 -15.17
CA ALA A 51 -33.30 3.28 -14.06
C ALA A 51 -33.60 2.18 -13.04
N ILE A 52 -32.54 1.61 -12.46
CA ILE A 52 -32.59 0.55 -11.43
C ILE A 52 -31.97 0.96 -10.11
N GLY A 53 -31.24 2.05 -10.06
CA GLY A 53 -30.51 2.51 -8.88
C GLY A 53 -31.39 3.04 -7.76
N VAL A 54 -32.63 3.45 -8.07
CA VAL A 54 -33.63 3.92 -7.12
C VAL A 54 -34.98 3.24 -7.36
N ILE A 55 -35.53 2.58 -6.35
CA ILE A 55 -36.75 1.78 -6.44
C ILE A 55 -37.76 2.32 -5.43
N THR A 56 -39.00 2.50 -5.85
CA THR A 56 -40.12 2.87 -4.98
C THR A 56 -41.03 1.68 -4.78
N LYS A 57 -41.36 1.39 -3.51
CA LYS A 57 -42.37 0.39 -3.13
C LYS A 57 -43.57 1.09 -2.48
N ASN A 58 -44.77 0.75 -2.89
CA ASN A 58 -46.04 1.25 -2.33
C ASN A 58 -46.57 0.32 -1.26
N GLY A 59 -47.38 0.84 -0.34
CA GLY A 59 -48.09 0.07 0.69
C GLY A 59 -47.52 0.22 2.12
N ALA A 60 -48.09 -0.54 3.06
CA ALA A 60 -47.60 -0.59 4.45
C ALA A 60 -46.18 -1.15 4.46
N GLY A 61 -45.19 -0.36 4.93
CA GLY A 61 -43.77 -0.69 4.82
C GLY A 61 -43.12 -0.29 3.48
N GLY A 62 -43.86 0.44 2.64
CA GLY A 62 -43.33 1.02 1.41
C GLY A 62 -42.31 2.14 1.68
N GLY A 63 -41.62 2.57 0.63
CA GLY A 63 -40.62 3.62 0.68
C GLY A 63 -39.78 3.68 -0.57
N THR A 64 -38.84 4.61 -0.59
CA THR A 64 -37.84 4.73 -1.65
C THR A 64 -36.54 4.09 -1.19
N TYR A 65 -36.07 3.13 -1.93
CA TYR A 65 -34.83 2.40 -1.71
C TYR A 65 -33.84 2.81 -2.78
N ALA A 66 -32.58 2.97 -2.42
CA ALA A 66 -31.53 3.34 -3.34
C ALA A 66 -30.33 2.39 -3.21
N GLN A 67 -29.60 2.19 -4.28
CA GLN A 67 -28.31 1.52 -4.24
C GLN A 67 -27.36 2.30 -3.31
N ARG A 68 -26.41 1.57 -2.72
CA ARG A 68 -25.55 2.09 -1.64
C ARG A 68 -24.88 3.42 -2.00
N ASP A 69 -24.29 3.53 -3.18
CA ASP A 69 -23.57 4.74 -3.61
C ASP A 69 -24.52 5.94 -3.75
N ILE A 70 -25.72 5.71 -4.26
CA ILE A 70 -26.78 6.71 -4.36
C ILE A 70 -27.26 7.11 -2.96
N ALA A 71 -27.41 6.13 -2.05
CA ALA A 71 -27.82 6.40 -0.67
C ALA A 71 -26.77 7.25 0.06
N PHE A 72 -25.47 6.98 -0.10
CA PHE A 72 -24.38 7.80 0.44
C PHE A 72 -24.41 9.23 -0.12
N LYS A 73 -24.67 9.40 -1.43
CA LYS A 73 -24.80 10.71 -2.02
C LYS A 73 -25.96 11.50 -1.42
N PHE A 74 -27.10 10.88 -1.19
CA PHE A 74 -28.23 11.52 -0.51
C PHE A 74 -27.93 11.86 0.94
N ALA A 75 -27.26 10.99 1.66
CA ALA A 75 -26.86 11.24 3.05
C ALA A 75 -25.89 12.42 3.16
N SER A 76 -24.90 12.52 2.25
CA SER A 76 -23.97 13.66 2.21
C SER A 76 -24.68 14.98 1.87
N TRP A 77 -25.75 14.92 1.09
CA TRP A 77 -26.55 16.12 0.78
C TRP A 77 -27.44 16.58 1.94
N VAL A 78 -27.88 15.64 2.80
CA VAL A 78 -28.73 15.95 3.97
C VAL A 78 -27.89 16.40 5.17
N SER A 79 -26.68 15.90 5.34
CA SER A 79 -25.78 16.22 6.45
C SER A 79 -24.41 16.64 5.96
N VAL A 80 -24.06 17.89 6.26
CA VAL A 80 -22.73 18.48 5.97
C VAL A 80 -21.65 17.78 6.80
N GLU A 81 -21.98 17.38 8.03
CA GLU A 81 -21.07 16.61 8.89
C GLU A 81 -20.75 15.25 8.29
N PHE A 82 -21.75 14.58 7.72
CA PHE A 82 -21.54 13.31 7.03
C PHE A 82 -20.69 13.46 5.76
N GLU A 83 -20.90 14.51 4.99
CA GLU A 83 -20.07 14.83 3.82
C GLU A 83 -18.61 15.05 4.22
N LEU A 84 -18.36 15.84 5.26
CA LEU A 84 -17.03 16.10 5.78
C LEU A 84 -16.38 14.80 6.31
N TYR A 85 -17.16 13.95 6.98
CA TYR A 85 -16.69 12.64 7.44
C TYR A 85 -16.25 11.76 6.28
N LEU A 86 -17.03 11.65 5.20
CA LEU A 86 -16.68 10.88 4.01
C LEU A 86 -15.38 11.37 3.37
N ILE A 87 -15.20 12.68 3.25
CA ILE A 87 -13.98 13.29 2.69
C ILE A 87 -12.76 12.93 3.53
N LYS A 88 -12.86 13.10 4.87
CA LYS A 88 -11.77 12.77 5.79
C LYS A 88 -11.43 11.28 5.77
N GLU A 89 -12.44 10.42 5.74
CA GLU A 89 -12.25 8.98 5.71
C GLU A 89 -11.61 8.52 4.39
N PHE A 90 -12.00 9.11 3.26
CA PHE A 90 -11.35 8.88 1.98
C PHE A 90 -9.87 9.28 2.00
N GLN A 91 -9.54 10.45 2.56
CA GLN A 91 -8.16 10.91 2.72
C GLN A 91 -7.35 9.94 3.59
N ARG A 92 -7.90 9.53 4.74
CA ARG A 92 -7.28 8.55 5.65
C ARG A 92 -6.99 7.22 4.96
N LEU A 93 -7.98 6.68 4.24
CA LEU A 93 -7.82 5.42 3.50
C LEU A 93 -6.77 5.52 2.39
N LYS A 94 -6.71 6.66 1.68
CA LYS A 94 -5.69 6.89 0.65
C LYS A 94 -4.29 6.98 1.24
N GLU A 95 -4.11 7.62 2.38
CA GLU A 95 -2.83 7.67 3.07
C GLU A 95 -2.39 6.27 3.54
N GLU A 96 -3.32 5.47 4.08
CA GLU A 96 -3.05 4.08 4.47
C GLU A 96 -2.70 3.20 3.28
N GLU A 97 -3.42 3.31 2.17
CA GLU A 97 -3.14 2.60 0.92
C GLU A 97 -1.73 2.92 0.42
N GLN A 98 -1.34 4.20 0.39
CA GLN A 98 0.00 4.63 -0.02
C GLN A 98 1.09 4.08 0.90
N LYS A 99 0.87 4.05 2.21
CA LYS A 99 1.80 3.44 3.18
C LYS A 99 1.95 1.94 2.92
N LEU A 100 0.85 1.22 2.72
CA LEU A 100 0.85 -0.23 2.43
C LEU A 100 1.56 -0.56 1.12
N LEU A 101 1.32 0.19 0.04
CA LEU A 101 2.01 0.02 -1.24
C LEU A 101 3.51 0.24 -1.09
N GLY A 102 3.92 1.27 -0.36
CA GLY A 102 5.33 1.53 -0.06
C GLY A 102 5.99 0.39 0.73
N TRP A 103 5.30 -0.20 1.69
CA TRP A 103 5.77 -1.36 2.46
C TRP A 103 5.90 -2.62 1.60
N THR A 104 4.92 -2.90 0.74
CA THR A 104 4.91 -4.07 -0.13
C THR A 104 6.08 -4.03 -1.12
N ALA A 105 6.30 -2.90 -1.80
CA ALA A 105 7.41 -2.73 -2.73
C ALA A 105 8.77 -2.91 -2.04
N LYS A 106 8.95 -2.35 -0.82
CA LYS A 106 10.18 -2.50 -0.04
C LYS A 106 10.43 -3.93 0.42
N ARG A 107 9.37 -4.65 0.80
CA ARG A 107 9.44 -6.08 1.15
C ARG A 107 9.89 -6.94 -0.03
N GLU A 108 9.32 -6.71 -1.21
CA GLU A 108 9.70 -7.46 -2.41
C GLU A 108 11.15 -7.17 -2.84
N LEU A 109 11.58 -5.91 -2.78
CA LEU A 109 12.98 -5.55 -3.04
C LEU A 109 13.94 -6.22 -2.04
N ALA A 110 13.64 -6.18 -0.76
CA ALA A 110 14.45 -6.85 0.26
C ALA A 110 14.51 -8.36 0.06
N LYS A 111 13.40 -9.00 -0.33
CA LYS A 111 13.34 -10.41 -0.65
C LYS A 111 14.19 -10.77 -1.88
N ILE A 112 14.12 -9.97 -2.94
CA ILE A 112 14.93 -10.17 -4.14
C ILE A 112 16.43 -10.04 -3.81
N ASN A 113 16.83 -8.99 -3.09
CA ASN A 113 18.23 -8.78 -2.70
C ASN A 113 18.75 -9.91 -1.80
N TYR A 114 17.92 -10.39 -0.86
CA TYR A 114 18.24 -11.58 -0.07
C TYR A 114 18.48 -12.82 -0.94
N HIS A 115 17.67 -13.04 -1.97
CA HIS A 115 17.88 -14.15 -2.91
C HIS A 115 19.17 -13.99 -3.72
N ILE A 116 19.46 -12.79 -4.22
CA ILE A 116 20.71 -12.49 -4.94
C ILE A 116 21.92 -12.79 -4.04
N HIS A 117 21.87 -12.34 -2.79
CA HIS A 117 22.94 -12.57 -1.82
C HIS A 117 23.12 -14.06 -1.49
N THR A 118 22.04 -14.78 -1.19
CA THR A 118 22.09 -16.21 -0.86
C THR A 118 22.55 -17.07 -2.05
N ASP A 119 22.19 -16.67 -3.28
CA ASP A 119 22.66 -17.36 -4.50
C ASP A 119 24.17 -17.12 -4.71
N ALA A 120 24.67 -15.91 -4.50
CA ALA A 120 26.09 -15.62 -4.55
C ALA A 120 26.89 -16.45 -3.52
N ILE A 121 26.39 -16.60 -2.29
CA ILE A 121 26.98 -17.47 -1.27
C ILE A 121 27.02 -18.92 -1.77
N LYS A 122 25.88 -19.41 -2.27
CA LYS A 122 25.74 -20.78 -2.76
C LYS A 122 26.74 -21.10 -3.87
N GLN A 123 26.89 -20.18 -4.83
CA GLN A 123 27.74 -20.41 -6.00
C GLN A 123 29.24 -20.28 -5.69
N ASN A 124 29.63 -19.42 -4.75
CA ASN A 124 31.04 -19.05 -4.58
C ASN A 124 31.66 -19.52 -3.25
N LEU A 125 30.85 -19.72 -2.21
CA LEU A 125 31.36 -19.98 -0.87
C LEU A 125 31.01 -21.39 -0.34
N ILE A 126 30.12 -22.12 -1.01
CA ILE A 126 29.71 -23.47 -0.57
C ILE A 126 30.34 -24.52 -1.46
N PRO A 127 31.34 -25.31 -0.96
CA PRO A 127 31.85 -26.50 -1.63
C PRO A 127 30.78 -27.59 -1.76
N GLN A 128 30.84 -28.38 -2.84
CA GLN A 128 29.81 -29.40 -3.15
C GLN A 128 29.75 -30.56 -2.14
N GLU A 129 30.78 -30.73 -1.31
CA GLU A 129 30.96 -31.88 -0.42
C GLU A 129 30.52 -31.66 1.02
N LEU A 130 29.88 -30.47 1.34
CA LEU A 130 29.52 -30.13 2.71
C LEU A 130 28.17 -30.71 3.14
N SER A 131 28.07 -31.07 4.41
CA SER A 131 26.82 -31.46 5.06
C SER A 131 25.88 -30.24 5.21
N THR A 132 24.56 -30.48 5.33
CA THR A 132 23.56 -29.43 5.54
C THR A 132 23.86 -28.54 6.76
N ALA A 133 24.42 -29.14 7.84
CA ALA A 133 24.81 -28.41 9.05
C ALA A 133 25.95 -27.40 8.76
N GLN A 134 26.97 -27.83 8.03
CA GLN A 134 28.09 -26.96 7.64
C GLN A 134 27.66 -25.85 6.70
N ILE A 135 26.80 -26.15 5.74
CA ILE A 135 26.18 -25.16 4.85
C ILE A 135 25.42 -24.10 5.65
N SER A 136 24.63 -24.53 6.65
CA SER A 136 23.89 -23.61 7.53
C SER A 136 24.81 -22.66 8.31
N ILE A 137 25.97 -23.12 8.74
CA ILE A 137 26.98 -22.28 9.42
C ILE A 137 27.53 -21.20 8.47
N ILE A 138 27.79 -21.54 7.21
CA ILE A 138 28.27 -20.57 6.21
C ILE A 138 27.23 -19.47 5.99
N TYR A 139 25.96 -19.84 5.77
CA TYR A 139 24.89 -18.86 5.62
C TYR A 139 24.72 -17.97 6.85
N ALA A 140 24.81 -18.55 8.07
CA ALA A 140 24.73 -17.78 9.31
C ALA A 140 25.89 -16.81 9.45
N SER A 141 27.13 -17.26 9.12
CA SER A 141 28.33 -16.40 9.14
C SER A 141 28.21 -15.24 8.15
N GLU A 142 27.74 -15.49 6.93
CA GLU A 142 27.58 -14.47 5.92
C GLU A 142 26.44 -13.49 6.27
N ALA A 143 25.36 -13.94 6.90
CA ALA A 143 24.32 -13.07 7.43
C ALA A 143 24.87 -12.18 8.56
N ASP A 144 25.76 -12.70 9.41
CA ASP A 144 26.37 -11.94 10.48
C ASP A 144 27.39 -10.90 9.97
N VAL A 145 28.03 -11.08 8.81
CA VAL A 145 28.81 -10.00 8.17
C VAL A 145 27.97 -8.76 7.98
N LEU A 146 26.75 -8.92 7.45
CA LEU A 146 25.82 -7.81 7.22
C LEU A 146 25.30 -7.22 8.54
N ASN A 147 24.95 -8.08 9.49
CA ASN A 147 24.47 -7.64 10.81
C ASN A 147 25.55 -6.84 11.56
N VAL A 148 26.78 -7.32 11.59
CA VAL A 148 27.89 -6.62 12.23
C VAL A 148 28.24 -5.32 11.50
N ALA A 149 28.24 -5.33 10.16
CA ALA A 149 28.53 -4.13 9.37
C ALA A 149 27.52 -3.00 9.61
N LEU A 150 26.22 -3.32 9.80
CA LEU A 150 25.17 -2.32 9.96
C LEU A 150 24.82 -2.02 11.42
N PHE A 151 24.74 -3.07 12.27
CA PHE A 151 24.25 -2.96 13.64
C PHE A 151 25.34 -3.10 14.70
N GLY A 152 26.56 -3.52 14.31
CA GLY A 152 27.67 -3.75 15.22
C GLY A 152 27.58 -5.04 16.03
N ILE A 153 26.56 -5.87 15.84
CA ILE A 153 26.32 -7.10 16.60
C ILE A 153 25.88 -8.25 15.70
N THR A 154 26.17 -9.51 16.13
CA THR A 154 25.71 -10.71 15.46
C THR A 154 24.25 -11.04 15.81
N ALA A 155 23.63 -11.92 15.02
CA ALA A 155 22.28 -12.42 15.32
C ALA A 155 22.21 -13.14 16.67
N LYS A 156 23.29 -13.81 17.08
CA LYS A 156 23.39 -14.46 18.40
C LYS A 156 23.40 -13.42 19.53
N GLN A 157 24.28 -12.43 19.46
CA GLN A 157 24.40 -11.36 20.45
C GLN A 157 23.06 -10.61 20.60
N TRP A 158 22.38 -10.33 19.49
CA TRP A 158 21.07 -9.69 19.54
C TRP A 158 20.04 -10.53 20.31
N ARG A 159 19.94 -11.84 20.03
CA ARG A 159 19.03 -12.75 20.75
C ARG A 159 19.31 -12.83 22.23
N GLU A 160 20.59 -12.88 22.61
CA GLU A 160 21.02 -12.91 24.01
C GLU A 160 20.65 -11.61 24.75
N ALA A 161 20.74 -10.48 24.05
CA ALA A 161 20.36 -9.18 24.61
C ALA A 161 18.81 -8.98 24.66
N ASN A 162 18.03 -9.74 23.88
CA ASN A 162 16.57 -9.60 23.75
C ASN A 162 15.83 -10.94 23.96
N PRO A 163 15.94 -11.62 25.11
CA PRO A 163 15.41 -12.98 25.30
C PRO A 163 13.88 -13.07 25.25
N GLY A 164 13.15 -11.95 25.39
CA GLY A 164 11.69 -11.88 25.34
C GLY A 164 11.13 -11.61 23.94
N LEU A 165 11.96 -11.29 22.96
CA LEU A 165 11.50 -10.95 21.61
C LEU A 165 11.56 -12.17 20.68
N LYS A 166 10.51 -12.36 19.89
CA LYS A 166 10.44 -13.40 18.84
C LYS A 166 10.97 -12.83 17.52
N GLY A 167 11.66 -13.68 16.74
CA GLY A 167 12.17 -13.28 15.41
C GLY A 167 13.66 -12.94 15.42
N ASN A 168 14.05 -11.92 14.66
CA ASN A 168 15.45 -11.53 14.48
C ASN A 168 15.57 -9.99 14.46
N ILE A 169 16.83 -9.50 14.45
CA ILE A 169 17.13 -8.07 14.47
C ILE A 169 16.41 -7.27 13.38
N ARG A 170 16.18 -7.87 12.21
CA ARG A 170 15.54 -7.21 11.06
C ARG A 170 14.07 -6.90 11.31
N ASP A 171 13.40 -7.69 12.15
CA ASP A 171 11.99 -7.53 12.48
C ASP A 171 11.74 -6.28 13.37
N TYR A 172 12.81 -5.77 14.00
CA TYR A 172 12.78 -4.64 14.94
C TYR A 172 13.52 -3.41 14.43
N THR A 173 13.96 -3.41 13.17
CA THR A 173 14.73 -2.30 12.60
C THR A 173 13.84 -1.28 11.88
N GLY A 174 14.29 -0.02 11.89
CA GLY A 174 13.64 1.06 11.15
C GLY A 174 13.81 0.92 9.63
N ILE A 175 12.96 1.64 8.89
CA ILE A 175 12.91 1.57 7.43
C ILE A 175 14.24 1.93 6.76
N ASN A 176 14.95 2.93 7.30
CA ASN A 176 16.24 3.35 6.76
C ASN A 176 17.30 2.26 6.89
N GLN A 177 17.30 1.53 8.00
CA GLN A 177 18.17 0.39 8.23
C GLN A 177 17.83 -0.78 7.28
N LEU A 178 16.53 -1.05 7.02
CA LEU A 178 16.11 -2.08 6.07
C LEU A 178 16.52 -1.74 4.63
N ILE A 179 16.42 -0.47 4.23
CA ILE A 179 16.89 0.00 2.91
C ILE A 179 18.41 -0.19 2.80
N CYS A 180 19.16 0.23 3.83
CA CYS A 180 20.60 0.08 3.87
C CYS A 180 21.01 -1.40 3.79
N LEU A 181 20.34 -2.27 4.57
CA LEU A 181 20.59 -3.71 4.57
C LEU A 181 20.35 -4.34 3.19
N ALA A 182 19.25 -4.00 2.51
CA ALA A 182 18.95 -4.51 1.18
C ALA A 182 20.03 -4.09 0.15
N ASN A 183 20.54 -2.86 0.23
CA ASN A 183 21.65 -2.42 -0.60
C ASN A 183 22.94 -3.17 -0.29
N MET A 184 23.22 -3.42 0.99
CA MET A 184 24.40 -4.16 1.43
C MET A 184 24.34 -5.63 1.01
N GLU A 185 23.19 -6.27 1.01
CA GLU A 185 23.00 -7.64 0.50
C GLU A 185 23.43 -7.74 -0.96
N ASN A 186 23.01 -6.79 -1.80
CA ASN A 186 23.40 -6.74 -3.21
C ASN A 186 24.89 -6.48 -3.38
N LEU A 187 25.46 -5.53 -2.67
CA LEU A 187 26.90 -5.21 -2.73
C LEU A 187 27.75 -6.38 -2.21
N ASN A 188 27.34 -7.07 -1.15
CA ASN A 188 28.05 -8.23 -0.65
C ASN A 188 28.03 -9.37 -1.67
N ALA A 189 26.93 -9.57 -2.41
CA ALA A 189 26.89 -10.54 -3.50
C ALA A 189 27.95 -10.23 -4.57
N VAL A 190 28.13 -8.97 -4.97
CA VAL A 190 29.17 -8.54 -5.89
C VAL A 190 30.56 -8.84 -5.33
N PHE A 191 30.82 -8.47 -4.07
CA PHE A 191 32.13 -8.73 -3.41
C PHE A 191 32.44 -10.22 -3.28
N ILE A 192 31.42 -11.07 -3.07
CA ILE A 192 31.56 -12.53 -3.06
C ILE A 192 31.97 -13.03 -4.46
N HIS A 193 31.35 -12.55 -5.51
CA HIS A 193 31.73 -12.89 -6.89
C HIS A 193 33.16 -12.43 -7.24
N GLU A 194 33.59 -11.29 -6.70
CA GLU A 194 34.97 -10.79 -6.80
C GLU A 194 35.97 -11.59 -5.92
N LYS A 195 35.48 -12.59 -5.17
CA LYS A 195 36.28 -13.42 -4.25
C LYS A 195 37.02 -12.65 -3.17
N LYS A 196 36.45 -11.50 -2.72
CA LYS A 196 37.02 -10.72 -1.63
C LYS A 196 36.93 -11.49 -0.31
N PRO A 197 37.98 -11.48 0.52
CA PRO A 197 37.96 -12.09 1.85
C PRO A 197 36.84 -11.49 2.73
N GLN A 198 36.26 -12.31 3.62
CA GLN A 198 35.15 -11.90 4.50
C GLN A 198 35.49 -10.67 5.36
N THR A 199 36.72 -10.59 5.87
CA THR A 199 37.20 -9.47 6.68
C THR A 199 37.24 -8.17 5.89
N GLU A 200 37.66 -8.19 4.64
CA GLU A 200 37.69 -7.04 3.75
C GLU A 200 36.25 -6.60 3.40
N ARG A 201 35.38 -7.54 3.09
CA ARG A 201 33.97 -7.29 2.83
C ARG A 201 33.27 -6.62 4.03
N LEU A 202 33.53 -7.11 5.24
CA LEU A 202 32.98 -6.52 6.46
C LEU A 202 33.37 -5.05 6.62
N ILE A 203 34.65 -4.72 6.41
CA ILE A 203 35.14 -3.34 6.53
C ILE A 203 34.49 -2.44 5.48
N GLN A 204 34.46 -2.86 4.22
CA GLN A 204 33.87 -2.08 3.13
C GLN A 204 32.36 -1.88 3.34
N LEU A 205 31.64 -2.92 3.72
CA LEU A 205 30.21 -2.85 4.00
C LEU A 205 29.89 -1.94 5.18
N ASN A 206 30.70 -1.95 6.23
CA ASN A 206 30.53 -1.04 7.36
C ASN A 206 30.71 0.43 6.94
N GLN A 207 31.73 0.74 6.14
CA GLN A 207 31.92 2.11 5.61
C GLN A 207 30.75 2.55 4.74
N ILE A 208 30.23 1.66 3.89
CA ILE A 208 29.05 1.90 3.07
C ILE A 208 27.82 2.12 3.92
N ALA A 209 27.61 1.29 4.96
CA ALA A 209 26.49 1.43 5.90
C ALA A 209 26.48 2.79 6.58
N ILE A 210 27.64 3.23 7.09
CA ILE A 210 27.79 4.55 7.74
C ILE A 210 27.40 5.67 6.75
N GLY A 211 27.94 5.63 5.52
CA GLY A 211 27.64 6.62 4.50
C GLY A 211 26.15 6.66 4.10
N GLN A 212 25.55 5.50 3.87
CA GLN A 212 24.14 5.40 3.48
C GLN A 212 23.22 5.83 4.62
N MET A 213 23.47 5.43 5.86
CA MET A 213 22.65 5.80 7.01
C MET A 213 22.66 7.31 7.24
N LYS A 214 23.79 7.97 7.06
CA LYS A 214 23.88 9.43 7.13
C LYS A 214 22.96 10.10 6.11
N VAL A 215 23.01 9.68 4.84
CA VAL A 215 22.15 10.25 3.79
C VAL A 215 20.67 9.97 4.07
N LEU A 216 20.32 8.75 4.48
CA LEU A 216 18.94 8.38 4.75
C LEU A 216 18.34 9.18 5.93
N GLN A 217 19.11 9.44 6.97
CA GLN A 217 18.71 10.30 8.10
C GLN A 217 18.52 11.76 7.67
N GLU A 218 19.40 12.30 6.83
CA GLU A 218 19.24 13.66 6.30
C GLU A 218 17.97 13.82 5.46
N VAL A 219 17.62 12.81 4.66
CA VAL A 219 16.39 12.79 3.84
C VAL A 219 15.14 12.74 4.75
N GLU A 220 15.18 11.95 5.82
CA GLU A 220 14.08 11.86 6.78
C GLU A 220 13.85 13.18 7.51
N ASN A 221 14.93 13.79 8.00
CA ASN A 221 14.87 15.09 8.68
C ASN A 221 14.31 16.20 7.77
N LYS A 222 14.67 16.22 6.49
CA LYS A 222 14.11 17.18 5.50
C LYS A 222 12.61 16.97 5.22
N LYS A 223 12.08 15.75 5.39
CA LYS A 223 10.64 15.47 5.25
C LYS A 223 9.83 15.91 6.46
N LEU A 224 10.42 15.89 7.65
CA LEU A 224 9.77 16.33 8.89
C LEU A 224 9.70 17.86 9.00
N LEU A 225 10.50 18.59 8.22
CA LEU A 225 10.55 20.06 8.21
C LEU A 225 9.65 20.70 7.11
N LYS A 226 8.92 19.90 6.35
CA LYS A 226 7.91 20.31 5.35
C LYS A 226 6.52 19.96 5.81
#